data_9ae14bac7316cee6dd4b1c3e9162fb74
#
_entry.id   9ae14bac7316cee6dd4b1c3e9162fb74
#
_cell.length_a   1.000
_cell.length_b   1.000
_cell.length_c   1.000
_cell.angle_alpha   90.00
_cell.angle_beta   90.00
_cell.angle_gamma   90.00
#
_symmetry.space_group_name_H-M   'P 1'
#
loop_
_entity.id
_entity.type
_entity.pdbx_description
1 polymer ?
#
loop_
_entity_poly.entity_id
_entity_poly.type
_entity_poly.pdbx_seq_one_letter_code
_entity_poly.pdbx_strand_id
1 'polypeptide(L)'
;MGMYSADIIIIGAGAAGLMAAAGAAETFAKNGTEGKVIVLEKMPRPGRKIMITGKGRCNFTNVKPWNEFSSHIHPKPNFLKPSFYNLTSERMLDFLQEHGMEAVVERGDRAFPASHLASDVVDALVRAAEGAGAEVLCNKEVIGIAGQAGNDGKGNNDGRASDGERNFTIECKDGSVYSCRKLIICTGGLSYPKTGSTGDGYGWAKEMGHSVRPLFPSLTAIVPKGYKDLSTVLEMTKKGEDMTLKGDGSQLKGHINRSTPLSEIGEALCGNQLKNVGLSIFVDGNEAQNEFGDLDFTDGGLEGPIGFKVSRKCVNAITNGSKVTAVMDMKPAVDLEDLTVRIGTLWNEVCKDKRNANKLYKDRFRVLLTKVLPMSLIPAFTKMNPNADHKTLAKALKAWKMEIAGFVGYERCVITAGGVSLEELTAKTLESKMIPGLYFAGEVLDLDADTGGYNLQTAFSTGYLAGISAAK
;
A
#
# COMPACT_ATOMS: atom_id res chain seq x y z
N MET A 1 -19.34 16.10 -31.38
CA MET A 1 -19.13 15.50 -30.07
C MET A 1 -19.58 16.51 -29.04
N GLY A 2 -20.44 16.13 -28.08
CA GLY A 2 -20.93 17.05 -27.06
C GLY A 2 -19.87 17.29 -25.99
N MET A 3 -19.69 18.54 -25.57
CA MET A 3 -18.93 18.90 -24.39
C MET A 3 -19.87 18.82 -23.18
N TYR A 4 -19.49 18.04 -22.15
CA TYR A 4 -20.25 17.95 -20.92
C TYR A 4 -19.65 18.90 -19.89
N SER A 5 -20.47 19.66 -19.17
CA SER A 5 -20.02 20.61 -18.15
C SER A 5 -20.46 20.16 -16.76
N ALA A 6 -19.57 20.34 -15.77
CA ALA A 6 -19.85 20.15 -14.35
C ALA A 6 -19.13 21.23 -13.53
N ASP A 7 -19.58 21.46 -12.30
CA ASP A 7 -18.88 22.35 -11.37
C ASP A 7 -17.61 21.69 -10.87
N ILE A 8 -17.72 20.39 -10.53
CA ILE A 8 -16.62 19.59 -10.02
C ILE A 8 -16.51 18.30 -10.84
N ILE A 9 -15.31 17.99 -11.32
CA ILE A 9 -14.99 16.68 -11.88
C ILE A 9 -13.96 15.99 -10.97
N ILE A 10 -14.21 14.71 -10.72
CA ILE A 10 -13.36 13.84 -9.92
C ILE A 10 -12.85 12.71 -10.82
N ILE A 11 -11.55 12.48 -10.88
CA ILE A 11 -10.96 11.41 -11.67
C ILE A 11 -10.59 10.24 -10.78
N GLY A 12 -11.27 9.12 -10.98
CA GLY A 12 -11.12 7.86 -10.24
C GLY A 12 -12.22 7.65 -9.19
N ALA A 13 -13.01 6.58 -9.32
CA ALA A 13 -14.05 6.16 -8.38
C ALA A 13 -13.52 5.10 -7.37
N GLY A 14 -12.34 5.32 -6.82
CA GLY A 14 -11.79 4.58 -5.69
C GLY A 14 -12.27 5.14 -4.35
N ALA A 15 -11.62 4.71 -3.25
CA ALA A 15 -11.94 5.16 -1.90
C ALA A 15 -11.97 6.69 -1.76
N ALA A 16 -10.92 7.37 -2.24
CA ALA A 16 -10.84 8.83 -2.16
C ALA A 16 -11.87 9.53 -3.07
N GLY A 17 -12.05 9.04 -4.31
CA GLY A 17 -12.95 9.71 -5.26
C GLY A 17 -14.41 9.60 -4.89
N LEU A 18 -14.87 8.45 -4.41
CA LEU A 18 -16.25 8.29 -3.92
C LEU A 18 -16.53 9.16 -2.70
N MET A 19 -15.57 9.25 -1.77
CA MET A 19 -15.70 10.15 -0.61
C MET A 19 -15.62 11.63 -1.00
N ALA A 20 -14.81 11.98 -2.02
CA ALA A 20 -14.78 13.34 -2.55
C ALA A 20 -16.12 13.71 -3.19
N ALA A 21 -16.74 12.78 -3.91
CA ALA A 21 -18.05 12.97 -4.54
C ALA A 21 -19.14 13.18 -3.48
N ALA A 22 -19.19 12.32 -2.47
CA ALA A 22 -20.14 12.48 -1.36
C ALA A 22 -19.96 13.82 -0.65
N GLY A 23 -18.71 14.16 -0.23
CA GLY A 23 -18.44 15.41 0.48
C GLY A 23 -18.74 16.66 -0.34
N ALA A 24 -18.51 16.64 -1.66
CA ALA A 24 -18.84 17.76 -2.54
C ALA A 24 -20.36 17.92 -2.69
N ALA A 25 -21.09 16.85 -3.03
CA ALA A 25 -22.53 16.88 -3.25
C ALA A 25 -23.30 17.23 -1.96
N GLU A 26 -22.90 16.65 -0.80
CA GLU A 26 -23.45 17.02 0.51
C GLU A 26 -23.23 18.50 0.83
N THR A 27 -22.07 19.06 0.45
CA THR A 27 -21.76 20.48 0.70
C THR A 27 -22.66 21.39 -0.13
N PHE A 28 -22.89 21.08 -1.40
CA PHE A 28 -23.84 21.82 -2.24
C PHE A 28 -25.26 21.76 -1.65
N ALA A 29 -25.74 20.57 -1.29
CA ALA A 29 -27.05 20.40 -0.68
C ALA A 29 -27.21 21.19 0.63
N LYS A 30 -26.19 21.13 1.50
CA LYS A 30 -26.18 21.86 2.78
C LYS A 30 -26.19 23.39 2.61
N ASN A 31 -25.51 23.88 1.59
CA ASN A 31 -25.45 25.31 1.29
C ASN A 31 -26.69 25.82 0.51
N GLY A 32 -27.58 24.92 0.10
CA GLY A 32 -28.72 25.25 -0.75
C GLY A 32 -28.33 25.74 -2.15
N THR A 33 -27.15 25.30 -2.61
CA THR A 33 -26.64 25.63 -3.95
C THR A 33 -26.77 24.42 -4.88
N GLU A 34 -27.17 24.67 -6.11
CA GLU A 34 -27.15 23.65 -7.16
C GLU A 34 -25.72 23.55 -7.70
N GLY A 35 -25.15 22.35 -7.63
CA GLY A 35 -23.81 22.08 -8.16
C GLY A 35 -23.71 20.67 -8.72
N LYS A 36 -23.20 20.56 -9.95
CA LYS A 36 -23.04 19.29 -10.64
C LYS A 36 -21.69 18.66 -10.34
N VAL A 37 -21.70 17.43 -9.78
CA VAL A 37 -20.50 16.64 -9.48
C VAL A 37 -20.48 15.40 -10.38
N ILE A 38 -19.40 15.20 -11.14
CA ILE A 38 -19.19 14.02 -11.99
C ILE A 38 -17.92 13.31 -11.58
N VAL A 39 -18.02 11.99 -11.41
CA VAL A 39 -16.88 11.11 -11.19
C VAL A 39 -16.61 10.32 -12.47
N LEU A 40 -15.38 10.38 -12.98
CA LEU A 40 -14.93 9.63 -14.15
C LEU A 40 -14.08 8.44 -13.71
N GLU A 41 -14.56 7.22 -13.98
CA GLU A 41 -13.87 5.97 -13.64
C GLU A 41 -13.54 5.18 -14.92
N LYS A 42 -12.25 4.84 -15.11
CA LYS A 42 -11.84 4.08 -16.30
C LYS A 42 -12.27 2.63 -16.29
N MET A 43 -12.48 2.06 -15.11
CA MET A 43 -12.87 0.66 -14.95
C MET A 43 -14.41 0.49 -15.10
N PRO A 44 -14.89 -0.75 -15.39
CA PRO A 44 -16.32 -1.00 -15.54
C PRO A 44 -17.12 -0.95 -14.23
N ARG A 45 -16.45 -0.86 -13.08
CA ARG A 45 -17.06 -0.77 -11.74
C ARG A 45 -16.20 0.08 -10.82
N PRO A 46 -16.79 0.88 -9.92
CA PRO A 46 -16.07 1.65 -8.93
C PRO A 46 -15.46 0.74 -7.85
N GLY A 47 -14.52 1.24 -7.08
CA GLY A 47 -14.00 0.60 -5.87
C GLY A 47 -13.19 -0.68 -6.08
N ARG A 48 -12.73 -1.00 -7.28
CA ARG A 48 -12.08 -2.29 -7.59
C ARG A 48 -10.93 -2.66 -6.66
N LYS A 49 -10.09 -1.69 -6.25
CA LYS A 49 -9.01 -1.97 -5.32
C LYS A 49 -9.55 -2.27 -3.91
N ILE A 50 -10.64 -1.62 -3.49
CA ILE A 50 -11.30 -1.91 -2.20
C ILE A 50 -11.71 -3.38 -2.13
N MET A 51 -12.27 -3.93 -3.21
CA MET A 51 -12.75 -5.30 -3.30
C MET A 51 -11.71 -6.38 -2.96
N ILE A 52 -10.42 -6.09 -3.17
CA ILE A 52 -9.33 -7.05 -2.91
C ILE A 52 -8.62 -6.82 -1.57
N THR A 53 -8.96 -5.76 -0.85
CA THR A 53 -8.34 -5.44 0.44
C THR A 53 -8.73 -6.45 1.52
N GLY A 54 -7.81 -6.72 2.46
CA GLY A 54 -8.06 -7.64 3.57
C GLY A 54 -8.47 -9.05 3.11
N LYS A 55 -8.00 -9.52 1.95
CA LYS A 55 -8.39 -10.79 1.34
C LYS A 55 -9.91 -10.87 1.05
N GLY A 56 -10.49 -9.73 0.62
CA GLY A 56 -11.92 -9.59 0.32
C GLY A 56 -12.81 -9.20 1.51
N ARG A 57 -12.24 -9.07 2.72
CA ARG A 57 -12.96 -8.66 3.94
C ARG A 57 -13.03 -7.15 4.14
N CYS A 58 -12.13 -6.40 3.53
CA CYS A 58 -11.95 -4.95 3.65
C CYS A 58 -11.77 -4.44 5.10
N ASN A 59 -10.52 -4.42 5.58
CA ASN A 59 -10.19 -3.63 6.77
C ASN A 59 -10.19 -2.14 6.37
N PHE A 60 -11.32 -1.45 6.55
CA PHE A 60 -11.52 -0.13 5.97
C PHE A 60 -11.01 1.01 6.86
N THR A 61 -10.90 0.83 8.17
CA THR A 61 -10.30 1.82 9.08
C THR A 61 -9.70 1.16 10.32
N ASN A 62 -9.01 1.98 11.13
CA ASN A 62 -8.53 1.66 12.46
C ASN A 62 -9.06 2.72 13.43
N VAL A 63 -9.74 2.31 14.50
CA VAL A 63 -10.42 3.24 15.42
C VAL A 63 -9.50 3.82 16.50
N LYS A 64 -8.20 3.74 16.31
CA LYS A 64 -7.22 4.38 17.19
C LYS A 64 -7.35 5.92 17.16
N PRO A 65 -7.16 6.57 18.33
CA PRO A 65 -7.11 8.01 18.39
C PRO A 65 -5.91 8.58 17.62
N TRP A 66 -5.98 9.84 17.23
CA TRP A 66 -4.96 10.49 16.37
C TRP A 66 -3.52 10.30 16.84
N ASN A 67 -3.25 10.42 18.14
CA ASN A 67 -1.89 10.27 18.68
C ASN A 67 -1.26 8.89 18.39
N GLU A 68 -2.07 7.84 18.36
CA GLU A 68 -1.62 6.51 17.97
C GLU A 68 -1.70 6.30 16.46
N PHE A 69 -2.83 6.71 15.84
CA PHE A 69 -3.05 6.61 14.40
C PHE A 69 -1.93 7.26 13.59
N SER A 70 -1.51 8.46 13.98
CA SER A 70 -0.51 9.26 13.27
C SER A 70 0.88 8.61 13.22
N SER A 71 1.22 7.74 14.17
CA SER A 71 2.50 7.02 14.18
C SER A 71 2.63 5.99 13.04
N HIS A 72 1.50 5.64 12.41
CA HIS A 72 1.43 4.72 11.28
C HIS A 72 1.44 5.40 9.91
N ILE A 73 1.50 6.74 9.87
CA ILE A 73 1.44 7.53 8.62
C ILE A 73 2.83 8.02 8.22
N HIS A 74 3.15 7.91 6.96
CA HIS A 74 4.44 8.30 6.35
C HIS A 74 4.25 9.21 5.15
N PRO A 75 5.21 10.10 4.82
CA PRO A 75 6.34 10.55 5.64
C PRO A 75 5.96 11.70 6.59
N LYS A 76 4.82 12.37 6.37
CA LYS A 76 4.39 13.60 7.06
C LYS A 76 3.01 13.45 7.71
N PRO A 77 2.87 12.76 8.86
CA PRO A 77 1.56 12.50 9.47
C PRO A 77 0.76 13.79 9.75
N ASN A 78 1.42 14.87 10.15
CA ASN A 78 0.74 16.13 10.44
C ASN A 78 0.05 16.77 9.23
N PHE A 79 0.45 16.43 8.00
CA PHE A 79 -0.26 16.86 6.80
C PHE A 79 -1.67 16.26 6.74
N LEU A 80 -1.83 15.01 7.15
CA LEU A 80 -3.13 14.33 7.18
C LEU A 80 -4.06 14.87 8.29
N LYS A 81 -3.53 15.49 9.31
CA LYS A 81 -4.30 15.88 10.52
C LYS A 81 -5.60 16.64 10.22
N PRO A 82 -5.63 17.68 9.37
CA PRO A 82 -6.87 18.37 9.02
C PRO A 82 -7.89 17.46 8.36
N SER A 83 -7.46 16.59 7.44
CA SER A 83 -8.34 15.61 6.77
C SER A 83 -8.91 14.62 7.76
N PHE A 84 -8.08 14.06 8.64
CA PHE A 84 -8.50 13.10 9.67
C PHE A 84 -9.54 13.69 10.62
N TYR A 85 -9.38 14.94 11.07
CA TYR A 85 -10.37 15.56 11.97
C TYR A 85 -11.65 15.99 11.26
N ASN A 86 -11.65 16.14 9.93
CA ASN A 86 -12.89 16.32 9.16
C ASN A 86 -13.68 15.01 9.04
N LEU A 87 -13.00 13.89 8.90
CA LEU A 87 -13.58 12.54 8.86
C LEU A 87 -12.70 11.59 9.66
N THR A 88 -12.97 11.49 10.98
CA THR A 88 -12.27 10.55 11.87
C THR A 88 -12.68 9.11 11.58
N SER A 89 -11.95 8.16 12.14
CA SER A 89 -12.30 6.73 12.03
C SER A 89 -13.69 6.43 12.57
N GLU A 90 -14.07 7.05 13.69
CA GLU A 90 -15.40 6.91 14.30
C GLU A 90 -16.49 7.47 13.39
N ARG A 91 -16.29 8.71 12.88
CA ARG A 91 -17.21 9.30 11.90
C ARG A 91 -17.32 8.49 10.61
N MET A 92 -16.26 7.77 10.22
CA MET A 92 -16.32 6.88 9.07
C MET A 92 -17.19 5.64 9.34
N LEU A 93 -17.20 5.12 10.59
CA LEU A 93 -18.12 4.06 11.00
C LEU A 93 -19.57 4.54 10.89
N ASP A 94 -19.87 5.71 11.47
CA ASP A 94 -21.21 6.32 11.45
C ASP A 94 -21.65 6.57 10.00
N PHE A 95 -20.77 7.17 9.18
CA PHE A 95 -21.04 7.45 7.77
C PHE A 95 -21.44 6.20 6.98
N LEU A 96 -20.70 5.09 7.15
CA LEU A 96 -21.01 3.85 6.45
C LEU A 96 -22.30 3.21 6.99
N GLN A 97 -22.58 3.33 8.28
CA GLN A 97 -23.84 2.87 8.87
C GLN A 97 -25.06 3.65 8.35
N GLU A 98 -24.96 4.97 8.22
CA GLU A 98 -25.99 5.83 7.63
C GLU A 98 -26.28 5.44 6.17
N HIS A 99 -25.29 4.87 5.48
CA HIS A 99 -25.43 4.38 4.09
C HIS A 99 -25.62 2.86 4.00
N GLY A 100 -26.13 2.23 5.09
CA GLY A 100 -26.61 0.86 5.12
C GLY A 100 -25.51 -0.20 5.18
N MET A 101 -24.36 0.10 5.81
CA MET A 101 -23.30 -0.87 6.07
C MET A 101 -22.91 -0.88 7.55
N GLU A 102 -23.31 -1.93 8.26
CA GLU A 102 -22.90 -2.16 9.64
C GLU A 102 -21.41 -2.57 9.70
N ALA A 103 -20.73 -2.13 10.74
CA ALA A 103 -19.32 -2.39 10.98
C ALA A 103 -19.06 -3.18 12.26
N VAL A 104 -17.98 -3.95 12.29
CA VAL A 104 -17.44 -4.62 13.48
C VAL A 104 -15.99 -4.22 13.70
N VAL A 105 -15.63 -3.97 14.95
CA VAL A 105 -14.25 -3.69 15.35
C VAL A 105 -13.65 -4.97 15.92
N GLU A 106 -12.56 -5.43 15.31
CA GLU A 106 -11.83 -6.63 15.69
C GLU A 106 -10.57 -6.28 16.50
N ARG A 107 -9.85 -7.31 16.95
CA ARG A 107 -8.57 -7.18 17.65
C ARG A 107 -7.60 -6.25 16.91
N GLY A 108 -7.00 -5.32 17.66
CA GLY A 108 -6.06 -4.32 17.13
C GLY A 108 -6.77 -3.12 16.50
N ASP A 109 -8.00 -2.85 16.98
CA ASP A 109 -8.81 -1.68 16.64
C ASP A 109 -9.13 -1.56 15.13
N ARG A 110 -9.16 -2.70 14.44
CA ARG A 110 -9.42 -2.81 13.01
C ARG A 110 -10.91 -2.96 12.74
N ALA A 111 -11.45 -2.07 11.91
CA ALA A 111 -12.85 -2.12 11.52
C ALA A 111 -13.07 -2.82 10.18
N PHE A 112 -14.07 -3.67 10.13
CA PHE A 112 -14.50 -4.42 8.95
C PHE A 112 -16.02 -4.27 8.78
N PRO A 113 -16.57 -4.44 7.55
CA PRO A 113 -18.01 -4.63 7.40
C PRO A 113 -18.45 -5.87 8.20
N ALA A 114 -19.62 -5.80 8.83
CA ALA A 114 -20.16 -6.92 9.64
C ALA A 114 -20.35 -8.21 8.82
N SER A 115 -20.65 -8.06 7.55
CA SER A 115 -20.72 -9.16 6.56
C SER A 115 -19.39 -9.78 6.21
N HIS A 116 -18.28 -9.11 6.51
CA HIS A 116 -16.93 -9.43 6.01
C HIS A 116 -16.81 -9.43 4.47
N LEU A 117 -17.64 -8.68 3.78
CA LEU A 117 -17.61 -8.53 2.32
C LEU A 117 -17.18 -7.12 1.94
N ALA A 118 -16.08 -7.01 1.20
CA ALA A 118 -15.56 -5.74 0.71
C ALA A 118 -16.55 -5.02 -0.24
N SER A 119 -17.47 -5.77 -0.88
CA SER A 119 -18.54 -5.21 -1.72
C SER A 119 -19.41 -4.23 -0.95
N ASP A 120 -19.76 -4.53 0.30
CA ASP A 120 -20.67 -3.72 1.08
C ASP A 120 -20.10 -2.33 1.39
N VAL A 121 -18.77 -2.26 1.56
CA VAL A 121 -18.07 -0.96 1.67
C VAL A 121 -18.19 -0.17 0.37
N VAL A 122 -17.96 -0.82 -0.79
CA VAL A 122 -18.07 -0.15 -2.10
C VAL A 122 -19.50 0.32 -2.35
N ASP A 123 -20.49 -0.54 -2.10
CA ASP A 123 -21.90 -0.24 -2.30
C ASP A 123 -22.39 0.90 -1.39
N ALA A 124 -21.91 0.96 -0.14
CA ALA A 124 -22.21 2.06 0.76
C ALA A 124 -21.62 3.39 0.28
N LEU A 125 -20.35 3.38 -0.19
CA LEU A 125 -19.70 4.57 -0.74
C LEU A 125 -20.39 5.08 -2.03
N VAL A 126 -20.81 4.17 -2.90
CA VAL A 126 -21.57 4.53 -4.13
C VAL A 126 -22.92 5.11 -3.75
N ARG A 127 -23.67 4.46 -2.84
CA ARG A 127 -24.94 5.00 -2.34
C ARG A 127 -24.78 6.39 -1.72
N ALA A 128 -23.68 6.63 -1.00
CA ALA A 128 -23.41 7.94 -0.42
C ALA A 128 -23.21 9.01 -1.52
N ALA A 129 -22.35 8.71 -2.49
CA ALA A 129 -22.05 9.65 -3.59
C ALA A 129 -23.28 9.94 -4.46
N GLU A 130 -23.96 8.90 -4.95
CA GLU A 130 -25.13 9.03 -5.84
C GLU A 130 -26.35 9.56 -5.09
N GLY A 131 -26.56 9.12 -3.85
CA GLY A 131 -27.65 9.59 -2.99
C GLY A 131 -27.55 11.08 -2.65
N ALA A 132 -26.32 11.62 -2.59
CA ALA A 132 -26.07 13.05 -2.45
C ALA A 132 -26.19 13.84 -3.77
N GLY A 133 -26.32 13.17 -4.93
CA GLY A 133 -26.53 13.78 -6.24
C GLY A 133 -25.31 13.82 -7.15
N ALA A 134 -24.22 13.10 -6.82
CA ALA A 134 -23.10 12.95 -7.73
C ALA A 134 -23.39 11.89 -8.81
N GLU A 135 -22.84 12.10 -10.01
CA GLU A 135 -22.96 11.17 -11.15
C GLU A 135 -21.67 10.35 -11.29
N VAL A 136 -21.73 9.02 -11.13
CA VAL A 136 -20.55 8.13 -11.25
C VAL A 136 -20.56 7.46 -12.61
N LEU A 137 -19.64 7.86 -13.50
CA LEU A 137 -19.51 7.37 -14.87
C LEU A 137 -18.36 6.38 -15.00
N CYS A 138 -18.68 5.10 -15.15
CA CYS A 138 -17.70 4.04 -15.42
C CYS A 138 -17.37 3.93 -16.92
N ASN A 139 -16.25 3.22 -17.24
CA ASN A 139 -15.70 3.11 -18.60
C ASN A 139 -15.32 4.46 -19.22
N LYS A 140 -14.98 5.44 -18.39
CA LYS A 140 -14.51 6.77 -18.78
C LYS A 140 -13.01 6.88 -18.48
N GLU A 141 -12.20 6.37 -19.39
CA GLU A 141 -10.74 6.45 -19.30
C GLU A 141 -10.27 7.84 -19.74
N VAL A 142 -9.84 8.65 -18.77
CA VAL A 142 -9.23 9.96 -19.04
C VAL A 142 -7.85 9.75 -19.65
N ILE A 143 -7.58 10.42 -20.77
CA ILE A 143 -6.31 10.34 -21.50
C ILE A 143 -5.55 11.67 -21.52
N GLY A 144 -6.21 12.78 -21.22
CA GLY A 144 -5.60 14.10 -21.18
C GLY A 144 -6.35 15.08 -20.31
N ILE A 145 -5.63 16.00 -19.70
CA ILE A 145 -6.14 17.12 -18.93
C ILE A 145 -5.49 18.38 -19.47
N ALA A 146 -6.26 19.27 -20.09
CA ALA A 146 -5.81 20.60 -20.45
C ALA A 146 -6.35 21.58 -19.39
N GLY A 147 -5.45 22.23 -18.64
CA GLY A 147 -5.78 23.42 -17.88
C GLY A 147 -5.59 24.63 -18.81
N GLN A 148 -6.44 25.62 -18.75
CA GLN A 148 -6.15 26.85 -19.46
C GLN A 148 -4.87 27.47 -18.87
N ALA A 149 -3.78 27.40 -19.64
CA ALA A 149 -2.64 28.27 -19.44
C ALA A 149 -3.16 29.70 -19.51
N GLY A 150 -2.91 30.48 -18.46
CA GLY A 150 -3.19 31.90 -18.52
C GLY A 150 -2.45 32.49 -19.72
N ASN A 151 -3.20 33.04 -20.66
CA ASN A 151 -2.79 34.06 -21.60
C ASN A 151 -1.59 33.78 -22.48
N ASP A 152 -1.80 33.14 -23.63
CA ASP A 152 -0.94 33.38 -24.79
C ASP A 152 -1.04 34.89 -25.15
N GLY A 153 0.05 35.60 -24.91
CA GLY A 153 0.16 37.04 -25.06
C GLY A 153 -0.33 37.62 -26.38
N LYS A 154 -1.64 37.81 -26.53
CA LYS A 154 -2.26 38.79 -27.44
C LYS A 154 -3.22 39.63 -26.62
N GLY A 155 -2.67 40.70 -26.06
CA GLY A 155 -3.43 41.71 -25.37
C GLY A 155 -4.46 42.34 -26.30
N ASN A 156 -5.72 42.21 -25.96
CA ASN A 156 -6.70 43.23 -26.31
C ASN A 156 -6.55 44.38 -25.32
N ASN A 157 -6.27 45.54 -25.88
CA ASN A 157 -6.08 46.83 -25.20
C ASN A 157 -7.39 47.39 -24.65
N ASP A 158 -8.07 46.67 -23.75
CA ASP A 158 -9.14 47.26 -22.95
C ASP A 158 -8.98 46.84 -21.52
N GLY A 159 -8.37 47.71 -20.72
CA GLY A 159 -7.90 47.52 -19.34
C GLY A 159 -8.99 47.13 -18.32
N ARG A 160 -9.73 46.08 -18.58
CA ARG A 160 -10.54 45.34 -17.62
C ARG A 160 -10.14 43.87 -17.73
N ALA A 161 -9.29 43.40 -16.78
CA ALA A 161 -9.16 41.98 -16.47
C ALA A 161 -10.52 41.47 -16.02
N SER A 162 -11.27 40.86 -16.94
CA SER A 162 -12.37 39.97 -16.57
C SER A 162 -11.72 38.83 -15.77
N ASP A 163 -12.26 38.52 -14.59
CA ASP A 163 -12.00 37.28 -13.86
C ASP A 163 -12.41 36.10 -14.76
N GLY A 164 -11.53 35.76 -15.71
CA GLY A 164 -11.72 34.61 -16.60
C GLY A 164 -11.65 33.34 -15.76
N GLU A 165 -12.81 32.78 -15.45
CA GLU A 165 -12.95 31.49 -14.77
C GLU A 165 -12.06 30.48 -15.51
N ARG A 166 -11.01 30.00 -14.84
CA ARG A 166 -10.12 28.95 -15.37
C ARG A 166 -10.90 27.65 -15.36
N ASN A 167 -11.16 27.07 -16.54
CA ASN A 167 -11.80 25.78 -16.69
C ASN A 167 -10.77 24.72 -17.05
N PHE A 168 -10.87 23.54 -16.42
CA PHE A 168 -10.17 22.33 -16.83
C PHE A 168 -10.97 21.68 -17.96
N THR A 169 -10.27 21.20 -18.99
CA THR A 169 -10.83 20.37 -20.06
C THR A 169 -10.25 18.96 -19.92
N ILE A 170 -11.11 17.97 -19.82
CA ILE A 170 -10.75 16.58 -19.59
C ILE A 170 -11.19 15.76 -20.81
N GLU A 171 -10.24 15.09 -21.46
CA GLU A 171 -10.46 14.25 -22.61
C GLU A 171 -10.48 12.78 -22.23
N CYS A 172 -11.51 12.06 -22.67
CA CYS A 172 -11.62 10.62 -22.48
C CYS A 172 -11.33 9.86 -23.78
N LYS A 173 -10.85 8.64 -23.63
CA LYS A 173 -10.49 7.74 -24.72
C LYS A 173 -11.63 7.40 -25.69
N ASP A 174 -12.87 7.45 -25.22
CA ASP A 174 -14.07 7.25 -26.02
C ASP A 174 -14.46 8.50 -26.84
N GLY A 175 -13.65 9.56 -26.77
CA GLY A 175 -13.87 10.83 -27.46
C GLY A 175 -14.83 11.78 -26.74
N SER A 176 -15.35 11.43 -25.56
CA SER A 176 -16.11 12.38 -24.74
C SER A 176 -15.17 13.41 -24.10
N VAL A 177 -15.66 14.67 -24.05
CA VAL A 177 -14.91 15.80 -23.49
C VAL A 177 -15.72 16.42 -22.36
N TYR A 178 -15.08 16.66 -21.24
CA TYR A 178 -15.70 17.26 -20.05
C TYR A 178 -14.98 18.57 -19.70
N SER A 179 -15.74 19.51 -19.09
CA SER A 179 -15.16 20.74 -18.55
C SER A 179 -15.66 21.02 -17.14
N CYS A 180 -14.79 21.59 -16.30
CA CYS A 180 -15.15 21.94 -14.92
C CYS A 180 -14.32 23.12 -14.39
N ARG A 181 -14.84 23.78 -13.37
CA ARG A 181 -14.12 24.80 -12.62
C ARG A 181 -13.18 24.21 -11.57
N LYS A 182 -13.55 23.07 -10.99
CA LYS A 182 -12.80 22.39 -9.94
C LYS A 182 -12.51 20.93 -10.36
N LEU A 183 -11.26 20.52 -10.24
CA LEU A 183 -10.80 19.20 -10.62
C LEU A 183 -10.15 18.51 -9.40
N ILE A 184 -10.61 17.29 -9.09
CA ILE A 184 -10.02 16.47 -8.01
C ILE A 184 -9.42 15.20 -8.61
N ILE A 185 -8.12 15.01 -8.44
CA ILE A 185 -7.41 13.82 -8.91
C ILE A 185 -7.32 12.78 -7.80
N CYS A 186 -8.03 11.65 -7.97
CA CYS A 186 -8.17 10.54 -7.04
C CYS A 186 -7.78 9.18 -7.65
N THR A 187 -6.80 9.17 -8.54
CA THR A 187 -6.45 8.02 -9.41
C THR A 187 -5.77 6.87 -8.70
N GLY A 188 -5.42 7.03 -7.42
CA GLY A 188 -4.58 6.06 -6.71
C GLY A 188 -3.12 6.12 -7.14
N GLY A 189 -2.36 5.08 -6.80
CA GLY A 189 -0.94 4.95 -7.11
C GLY A 189 -0.64 3.97 -8.25
N LEU A 190 0.38 3.12 -8.03
CA LEU A 190 0.81 2.07 -8.96
C LEU A 190 0.46 0.66 -8.45
N SER A 191 0.01 0.53 -7.19
CA SER A 191 -0.27 -0.75 -6.56
C SER A 191 -1.49 -1.44 -7.19
N TYR A 192 -1.37 -2.73 -7.49
CA TYR A 192 -2.38 -3.55 -8.16
C TYR A 192 -2.88 -2.91 -9.48
N PRO A 193 -2.03 -2.72 -10.50
CA PRO A 193 -2.39 -1.98 -11.72
C PRO A 193 -3.62 -2.53 -12.46
N LYS A 194 -3.90 -3.83 -12.34
CA LYS A 194 -5.12 -4.46 -12.91
C LYS A 194 -6.43 -3.95 -12.29
N THR A 195 -6.37 -3.22 -11.19
CA THR A 195 -7.55 -2.59 -10.57
C THR A 195 -7.82 -1.17 -11.08
N GLY A 196 -6.96 -0.65 -11.94
CA GLY A 196 -7.06 0.69 -12.50
C GLY A 196 -6.01 1.69 -11.99
N SER A 197 -5.19 1.31 -11.01
CA SER A 197 -4.12 2.17 -10.44
C SER A 197 -2.85 2.05 -11.29
N THR A 198 -2.76 2.82 -12.36
CA THR A 198 -1.67 2.76 -13.36
C THR A 198 -0.76 3.98 -13.32
N GLY A 199 -0.96 4.89 -12.33
CA GLY A 199 -0.09 6.04 -12.13
C GLY A 199 -0.42 7.26 -13.00
N ASP A 200 -1.56 7.28 -13.69
CA ASP A 200 -1.95 8.35 -14.61
C ASP A 200 -1.92 9.73 -13.93
N GLY A 201 -2.41 9.82 -12.69
CA GLY A 201 -2.40 11.06 -11.92
C GLY A 201 -1.01 11.64 -11.65
N TYR A 202 0.03 10.79 -11.58
CA TYR A 202 1.41 11.27 -11.45
C TYR A 202 1.91 11.91 -12.74
N GLY A 203 1.51 11.37 -13.89
CA GLY A 203 1.81 11.96 -15.20
C GLY A 203 1.20 13.35 -15.31
N TRP A 204 -0.10 13.45 -15.10
CA TRP A 204 -0.81 14.74 -15.17
C TRP A 204 -0.31 15.75 -14.12
N ALA A 205 0.01 15.31 -12.91
CA ALA A 205 0.59 16.19 -11.90
C ALA A 205 1.91 16.81 -12.40
N LYS A 206 2.80 16.02 -13.00
CA LYS A 206 4.06 16.50 -13.59
C LYS A 206 3.84 17.45 -14.77
N GLU A 207 2.91 17.11 -15.68
CA GLU A 207 2.53 17.95 -16.82
C GLU A 207 1.99 19.32 -16.36
N MET A 208 1.28 19.34 -15.25
CA MET A 208 0.77 20.55 -14.59
C MET A 208 1.82 21.26 -13.71
N GLY A 209 3.08 20.80 -13.70
CA GLY A 209 4.18 21.43 -12.98
C GLY A 209 4.37 21.00 -11.52
N HIS A 210 3.61 20.02 -11.04
CA HIS A 210 3.80 19.46 -9.69
C HIS A 210 4.99 18.51 -9.60
N SER A 211 5.68 18.55 -8.48
CA SER A 211 6.73 17.59 -8.15
C SER A 211 6.11 16.28 -7.67
N VAL A 212 6.61 15.17 -8.20
CA VAL A 212 6.26 13.83 -7.73
C VAL A 212 7.48 13.23 -7.03
N ARG A 213 7.34 12.93 -5.74
CA ARG A 213 8.38 12.27 -4.95
C ARG A 213 8.64 10.86 -5.48
N PRO A 214 9.87 10.33 -5.37
CA PRO A 214 10.21 9.00 -5.87
C PRO A 214 9.21 7.94 -5.41
N LEU A 215 8.68 7.19 -6.37
CA LEU A 215 7.68 6.15 -6.14
C LEU A 215 8.38 4.83 -5.86
N PHE A 216 7.93 4.10 -4.85
CA PHE A 216 8.39 2.75 -4.58
C PHE A 216 7.29 1.89 -3.93
N PRO A 217 7.33 0.54 -4.10
CA PRO A 217 6.37 -0.35 -3.47
C PRO A 217 6.52 -0.32 -1.95
N SER A 218 5.40 -0.16 -1.23
CA SER A 218 5.32 -0.28 0.23
C SER A 218 4.31 -1.37 0.59
N LEU A 219 4.48 -2.01 1.75
CA LEU A 219 3.70 -3.19 2.15
C LEU A 219 3.78 -4.29 1.07
N THR A 220 4.98 -4.68 0.72
CA THR A 220 5.26 -5.71 -0.29
C THR A 220 6.12 -6.83 0.28
N ALA A 221 6.21 -7.95 -0.45
CA ALA A 221 7.10 -9.03 -0.09
C ALA A 221 8.56 -8.62 -0.24
N ILE A 222 9.38 -8.87 0.77
CA ILE A 222 10.84 -8.79 0.69
C ILE A 222 11.42 -10.17 0.42
N VAL A 223 12.35 -10.25 -0.52
CA VAL A 223 12.85 -11.51 -1.06
C VAL A 223 14.24 -11.83 -0.50
N PRO A 224 14.37 -12.85 0.36
CA PRO A 224 15.69 -13.31 0.82
C PRO A 224 16.53 -13.83 -0.35
N LYS A 225 17.85 -13.66 -0.24
CA LYS A 225 18.81 -14.23 -1.18
C LYS A 225 18.68 -15.76 -1.23
N GLY A 226 18.58 -16.30 -2.42
CA GLY A 226 18.39 -17.73 -2.62
C GLY A 226 16.95 -18.20 -2.39
N TYR A 227 15.98 -17.30 -2.19
CA TYR A 227 14.54 -17.63 -2.09
C TYR A 227 13.91 -17.87 -3.46
N LYS A 228 14.29 -17.05 -4.43
CA LYS A 228 13.88 -17.16 -5.83
C LYS A 228 15.01 -17.70 -6.69
N ASP A 229 14.68 -18.45 -7.72
CA ASP A 229 15.64 -18.89 -8.72
C ASP A 229 15.88 -17.77 -9.74
N LEU A 230 16.91 -16.97 -9.50
CA LEU A 230 17.28 -15.86 -10.36
C LEU A 230 18.08 -16.29 -11.60
N SER A 231 18.45 -17.55 -11.75
CA SER A 231 19.18 -18.05 -12.92
C SER A 231 18.36 -17.91 -14.19
N THR A 232 17.06 -18.12 -14.10
CA THR A 232 16.11 -17.98 -15.21
C THR A 232 15.98 -16.54 -15.70
N VAL A 233 16.13 -15.54 -14.83
CA VAL A 233 16.07 -14.11 -15.18
C VAL A 233 17.30 -13.69 -15.98
N LEU A 234 18.48 -14.22 -15.64
CA LEU A 234 19.73 -13.97 -16.37
C LEU A 234 19.72 -14.55 -17.79
N GLU A 235 19.00 -15.65 -18.03
CA GLU A 235 18.85 -16.23 -19.37
C GLU A 235 17.89 -15.44 -20.25
N MET A 236 16.81 -14.89 -19.68
CA MET A 236 15.83 -14.06 -20.42
C MET A 236 16.45 -12.71 -20.83
N THR A 237 17.23 -12.07 -19.95
CA THR A 237 17.95 -10.84 -20.30
C THR A 237 19.04 -11.07 -21.37
N LYS A 238 19.65 -12.25 -21.43
CA LYS A 238 20.60 -12.60 -22.50
C LYS A 238 19.94 -12.83 -23.85
N LYS A 239 18.65 -13.20 -23.90
CA LYS A 239 17.86 -13.41 -25.11
C LYS A 239 17.25 -12.13 -25.69
N GLY A 240 17.49 -10.97 -25.11
CA GLY A 240 17.03 -9.68 -25.64
C GLY A 240 15.51 -9.48 -25.59
N GLU A 241 14.79 -10.26 -24.82
CA GLU A 241 13.39 -10.01 -24.54
C GLU A 241 13.28 -8.85 -23.53
N ASP A 242 13.13 -7.67 -24.12
CA ASP A 242 12.96 -6.41 -23.40
C ASP A 242 11.59 -6.45 -22.69
N MET A 243 11.59 -6.81 -21.41
CA MET A 243 10.41 -6.73 -20.56
C MET A 243 10.20 -5.27 -20.12
N THR A 244 10.07 -4.37 -21.09
CA THR A 244 9.59 -3.02 -20.86
C THR A 244 8.10 -3.08 -20.52
N LEU A 245 7.77 -3.02 -19.27
CA LEU A 245 6.47 -2.52 -18.84
C LEU A 245 6.37 -1.09 -19.38
N LYS A 246 5.59 -0.90 -20.44
CA LYS A 246 5.21 0.43 -20.96
C LYS A 246 4.43 1.14 -19.86
N GLY A 247 5.04 2.08 -19.20
CA GLY A 247 4.50 2.91 -18.15
C GLY A 247 5.60 3.23 -17.17
N ASP A 248 6.34 4.33 -17.39
CA ASP A 248 7.37 4.97 -16.55
C ASP A 248 7.93 4.13 -15.35
N GLY A 249 8.15 2.86 -15.60
CA GLY A 249 8.79 1.94 -14.69
C GLY A 249 10.27 1.88 -15.01
N SER A 250 11.05 2.92 -14.61
CA SER A 250 12.46 2.70 -14.32
C SER A 250 12.54 1.45 -13.45
N GLN A 251 13.18 0.38 -13.92
CA GLN A 251 13.35 -0.83 -13.15
C GLN A 251 13.94 -0.45 -11.79
N LEU A 252 13.12 -0.48 -10.74
CA LEU A 252 13.59 -0.18 -9.40
C LEU A 252 14.69 -1.18 -9.06
N LYS A 253 15.83 -0.68 -8.65
CA LYS A 253 16.95 -1.53 -8.23
C LYS A 253 16.47 -2.49 -7.15
N GLY A 254 16.69 -3.78 -7.35
CA GLY A 254 16.24 -4.83 -6.44
C GLY A 254 14.81 -5.35 -6.68
N HIS A 255 14.13 -4.88 -7.74
CA HIS A 255 12.85 -5.47 -8.14
C HIS A 255 13.03 -6.91 -8.61
N ILE A 256 12.23 -7.82 -8.05
CA ILE A 256 12.17 -9.23 -8.43
C ILE A 256 10.73 -9.53 -8.87
N ASN A 257 10.57 -10.03 -10.10
CA ASN A 257 9.24 -10.34 -10.61
C ASN A 257 8.60 -11.45 -9.76
N ARG A 258 7.31 -11.29 -9.44
CA ARG A 258 6.54 -12.29 -8.70
C ARG A 258 6.57 -13.66 -9.37
N SER A 259 6.50 -13.71 -10.71
CA SER A 259 6.49 -14.94 -11.48
C SER A 259 7.83 -15.69 -11.50
N THR A 260 8.92 -15.09 -11.01
CA THR A 260 10.21 -15.79 -10.86
C THR A 260 10.01 -17.03 -9.99
N PRO A 261 10.39 -18.23 -10.45
CA PRO A 261 10.21 -19.47 -9.71
C PRO A 261 10.85 -19.44 -8.32
N LEU A 262 10.30 -20.20 -7.40
CA LEU A 262 10.94 -20.47 -6.12
C LEU A 262 12.16 -21.35 -6.32
N SER A 263 13.21 -21.11 -5.54
CA SER A 263 14.30 -22.06 -5.39
C SER A 263 13.89 -23.22 -4.45
N GLU A 264 14.70 -24.24 -4.31
CA GLU A 264 14.52 -25.30 -3.32
C GLU A 264 14.35 -24.76 -1.88
N ILE A 265 15.08 -23.69 -1.51
CA ILE A 265 14.91 -23.01 -0.20
C ILE A 265 13.55 -22.30 -0.17
N GLY A 266 13.19 -21.59 -1.23
CA GLY A 266 11.92 -20.90 -1.32
C GLY A 266 10.73 -21.85 -1.23
N GLU A 267 10.78 -22.99 -1.92
CA GLU A 267 9.74 -24.03 -1.85
C GLU A 267 9.58 -24.60 -0.44
N ALA A 268 10.70 -24.86 0.25
CA ALA A 268 10.66 -25.36 1.62
C ALA A 268 10.16 -24.35 2.64
N LEU A 269 10.30 -23.03 2.37
CA LEU A 269 9.82 -21.97 3.26
C LEU A 269 8.40 -21.54 2.94
N CYS A 270 8.01 -21.52 1.67
CA CYS A 270 6.71 -21.04 1.21
C CYS A 270 5.54 -21.79 1.88
N GLY A 271 4.52 -21.02 2.31
CA GLY A 271 3.36 -21.55 3.00
C GLY A 271 3.51 -21.66 4.53
N ASN A 272 4.70 -21.42 5.07
CA ASN A 272 4.88 -21.40 6.51
C ASN A 272 4.46 -20.05 7.11
N GLN A 273 3.70 -20.12 8.19
CA GLN A 273 3.31 -18.99 9.01
C GLN A 273 3.99 -19.09 10.38
N LEU A 274 4.69 -18.06 10.76
CA LEU A 274 5.35 -17.95 12.05
C LEU A 274 4.60 -16.98 12.94
N LYS A 275 4.28 -17.40 14.15
CA LYS A 275 3.58 -16.57 15.14
C LYS A 275 4.54 -16.10 16.22
N ASN A 276 4.36 -14.83 16.61
CA ASN A 276 5.09 -14.24 17.73
C ASN A 276 6.61 -14.37 17.59
N VAL A 277 7.15 -14.01 16.42
CA VAL A 277 8.60 -13.95 16.17
C VAL A 277 9.10 -12.52 16.22
N GLY A 278 10.39 -12.34 16.51
CA GLY A 278 11.09 -11.06 16.36
C GLY A 278 11.70 -10.94 14.96
N LEU A 279 11.68 -9.75 14.37
CA LEU A 279 12.28 -9.46 13.09
C LEU A 279 13.01 -8.11 13.15
N SER A 280 14.35 -8.17 13.15
CA SER A 280 15.21 -6.98 13.06
C SER A 280 15.72 -6.80 11.65
N ILE A 281 15.66 -5.57 11.14
CA ILE A 281 16.22 -5.17 9.85
C ILE A 281 17.47 -4.35 10.07
N PHE A 282 18.55 -4.77 9.41
CA PHE A 282 19.82 -4.08 9.38
C PHE A 282 20.05 -3.50 7.98
N VAL A 283 20.42 -2.23 7.92
CA VAL A 283 20.81 -1.51 6.70
C VAL A 283 22.29 -1.17 6.83
N ASP A 284 23.12 -1.66 5.92
CA ASP A 284 24.58 -1.51 5.93
C ASP A 284 25.21 -1.85 7.29
N GLY A 285 24.65 -2.87 7.96
CA GLY A 285 25.12 -3.38 9.24
C GLY A 285 24.56 -2.69 10.48
N ASN A 286 23.81 -1.60 10.32
CA ASN A 286 23.17 -0.89 11.43
C ASN A 286 21.72 -1.31 11.59
N GLU A 287 21.26 -1.53 12.81
CA GLU A 287 19.85 -1.83 13.08
C GLU A 287 18.98 -0.63 12.73
N ALA A 288 18.05 -0.83 11.81
CA ALA A 288 17.20 0.23 11.27
C ALA A 288 15.74 0.11 11.72
N GLN A 289 15.28 -1.11 12.05
CA GLN A 289 13.92 -1.38 12.51
C GLN A 289 13.86 -2.72 13.23
N ASN A 290 13.02 -2.82 14.28
CA ASN A 290 12.74 -4.07 15.00
C ASN A 290 11.24 -4.20 15.16
N GLU A 291 10.69 -5.38 14.82
CA GLU A 291 9.27 -5.69 14.91
C GLU A 291 9.06 -7.03 15.63
N PHE A 292 7.91 -7.12 16.33
CA PHE A 292 7.44 -8.35 16.94
C PHE A 292 6.04 -8.68 16.45
N GLY A 293 5.79 -9.95 16.07
CA GLY A 293 4.49 -10.39 15.61
C GLY A 293 4.54 -11.60 14.68
N ASP A 294 3.53 -11.70 13.81
CA ASP A 294 3.40 -12.81 12.88
C ASP A 294 4.07 -12.49 11.54
N LEU A 295 4.76 -13.48 10.98
CA LEU A 295 5.48 -13.44 9.71
C LEU A 295 5.04 -14.59 8.81
N ASP A 296 4.79 -14.31 7.55
CA ASP A 296 4.40 -15.29 6.55
C ASP A 296 5.51 -15.46 5.50
N PHE A 297 5.83 -16.71 5.16
CA PHE A 297 6.61 -17.05 3.99
C PHE A 297 5.66 -17.37 2.84
N THR A 298 5.66 -16.56 1.80
CA THR A 298 4.77 -16.70 0.64
C THR A 298 5.54 -16.97 -0.65
N ASP A 299 4.84 -17.16 -1.75
CA ASP A 299 5.46 -17.21 -3.09
C ASP A 299 6.20 -15.90 -3.46
N GLY A 300 5.91 -14.79 -2.79
CA GLY A 300 6.62 -13.52 -2.96
C GLY A 300 7.88 -13.39 -2.09
N GLY A 301 7.97 -14.08 -0.98
CA GLY A 301 9.02 -13.92 0.03
C GLY A 301 8.46 -13.77 1.44
N LEU A 302 9.06 -12.87 2.24
CA LEU A 302 8.61 -12.52 3.57
C LEU A 302 7.48 -11.51 3.49
N GLU A 303 6.33 -11.87 4.02
CA GLU A 303 5.10 -11.07 4.09
C GLU A 303 4.48 -11.16 5.50
N GLY A 304 3.18 -10.91 5.58
CA GLY A 304 2.45 -10.93 6.85
C GLY A 304 2.61 -9.63 7.65
N PRO A 305 2.05 -9.56 8.85
CA PRO A 305 1.96 -8.32 9.61
C PRO A 305 3.30 -7.59 9.80
N ILE A 306 4.34 -8.30 10.26
CA ILE A 306 5.64 -7.66 10.48
C ILE A 306 6.49 -7.59 9.21
N GLY A 307 6.32 -8.54 8.26
CA GLY A 307 6.98 -8.49 6.96
C GLY A 307 6.59 -7.24 6.17
N PHE A 308 5.31 -6.90 6.15
CA PHE A 308 4.82 -5.67 5.52
C PHE A 308 5.34 -4.41 6.21
N LYS A 309 5.34 -4.35 7.53
CA LYS A 309 5.84 -3.18 8.27
C LYS A 309 7.30 -2.86 7.95
N VAL A 310 8.16 -3.88 7.87
CA VAL A 310 9.58 -3.67 7.58
C VAL A 310 9.85 -3.43 6.09
N SER A 311 8.93 -3.81 5.20
CA SER A 311 9.13 -3.76 3.75
C SER A 311 9.44 -2.35 3.24
N ARG A 312 8.74 -1.34 3.74
CA ARG A 312 8.96 0.06 3.38
C ARG A 312 10.42 0.49 3.58
N LYS A 313 10.98 0.16 4.73
CA LYS A 313 12.39 0.43 5.07
C LYS A 313 13.34 -0.34 4.15
N CYS A 314 13.07 -1.63 3.95
CA CYS A 314 13.89 -2.50 3.10
C CYS A 314 13.91 -2.02 1.65
N VAL A 315 12.73 -1.75 1.07
CA VAL A 315 12.60 -1.30 -0.32
C VAL A 315 13.33 0.01 -0.54
N ASN A 316 13.12 1.00 0.33
CA ASN A 316 13.81 2.28 0.23
C ASN A 316 15.33 2.12 0.32
N ALA A 317 15.84 1.32 1.26
CA ALA A 317 17.27 1.06 1.39
C ALA A 317 17.87 0.38 0.16
N ILE A 318 17.22 -0.68 -0.36
CA ILE A 318 17.68 -1.43 -1.54
C ILE A 318 17.66 -0.55 -2.78
N THR A 319 16.61 0.22 -2.99
CA THR A 319 16.49 1.14 -4.14
C THR A 319 17.61 2.17 -4.15
N ASN A 320 18.02 2.65 -2.97
CA ASN A 320 19.14 3.56 -2.80
C ASN A 320 20.52 2.86 -2.80
N GLY A 321 20.55 1.53 -2.98
CA GLY A 321 21.80 0.77 -3.14
C GLY A 321 22.41 0.23 -1.87
N SER A 322 21.74 0.35 -0.73
CA SER A 322 22.18 -0.21 0.54
C SER A 322 21.98 -1.73 0.61
N LYS A 323 22.80 -2.39 1.42
CA LYS A 323 22.63 -3.81 1.74
C LYS A 323 21.66 -3.97 2.89
N VAL A 324 20.71 -4.88 2.74
CA VAL A 324 19.69 -5.17 3.76
C VAL A 324 19.84 -6.60 4.26
N THR A 325 19.83 -6.77 5.58
CA THR A 325 19.82 -8.09 6.24
C THR A 325 18.62 -8.14 7.21
N ALA A 326 17.80 -9.17 7.08
CA ALA A 326 16.78 -9.52 8.06
C ALA A 326 17.36 -10.54 9.06
N VAL A 327 17.13 -10.32 10.34
CA VAL A 327 17.52 -11.22 11.42
C VAL A 327 16.26 -11.61 12.19
N MET A 328 15.94 -12.89 12.15
CA MET A 328 14.74 -13.43 12.78
C MET A 328 15.08 -14.08 14.12
N ASP A 329 14.34 -13.69 15.15
CA ASP A 329 14.31 -14.37 16.45
C ASP A 329 13.08 -15.28 16.52
N MET A 330 13.29 -16.59 16.47
CA MET A 330 12.24 -17.59 16.53
C MET A 330 11.69 -17.84 17.94
N LYS A 331 12.36 -17.32 18.98
CA LYS A 331 12.05 -17.55 20.39
C LYS A 331 12.21 -16.25 21.21
N PRO A 332 11.51 -15.14 20.84
CA PRO A 332 11.76 -13.84 21.47
C PRO A 332 11.40 -13.78 22.95
N ALA A 333 10.47 -14.63 23.40
CA ALA A 333 10.06 -14.70 24.81
C ALA A 333 11.07 -15.41 25.74
N VAL A 334 12.16 -15.97 25.20
CA VAL A 334 13.19 -16.71 25.96
C VAL A 334 14.55 -16.09 25.66
N ASP A 335 15.33 -15.78 26.66
CA ASP A 335 16.68 -15.30 26.46
C ASP A 335 17.62 -16.38 25.92
N LEU A 336 18.84 -15.99 25.52
CA LEU A 336 19.77 -16.90 24.89
C LEU A 336 20.30 -17.94 25.86
N GLU A 337 20.50 -17.58 27.13
CA GLU A 337 21.06 -18.47 28.15
C GLU A 337 20.06 -19.56 28.49
N ASP A 338 18.84 -19.21 28.81
CA ASP A 338 17.73 -20.15 29.09
C ASP A 338 17.47 -21.06 27.90
N LEU A 339 17.45 -20.51 26.68
CA LEU A 339 17.25 -21.30 25.47
C LEU A 339 18.41 -22.31 25.28
N THR A 340 19.65 -21.94 25.60
CA THR A 340 20.82 -22.81 25.51
C THR A 340 20.70 -23.98 26.51
N VAL A 341 20.33 -23.69 27.74
CA VAL A 341 20.07 -24.72 28.77
C VAL A 341 18.97 -25.67 28.33
N ARG A 342 17.87 -25.14 27.85
CA ARG A 342 16.72 -25.93 27.37
C ARG A 342 17.10 -26.84 26.20
N ILE A 343 17.87 -26.35 25.24
CA ILE A 343 18.34 -27.14 24.09
C ILE A 343 19.28 -28.24 24.56
N GLY A 344 20.16 -27.96 25.51
CA GLY A 344 21.03 -28.96 26.12
C GLY A 344 20.25 -30.10 26.80
N THR A 345 19.18 -29.74 27.52
CA THR A 345 18.28 -30.73 28.16
C THR A 345 17.60 -31.59 27.09
N LEU A 346 17.01 -30.97 26.06
CA LEU A 346 16.34 -31.67 24.96
C LEU A 346 17.34 -32.58 24.20
N TRP A 347 18.58 -32.14 24.00
CA TRP A 347 19.59 -32.94 23.37
C TRP A 347 19.94 -34.20 24.19
N ASN A 348 20.08 -34.06 25.52
CA ASN A 348 20.30 -35.17 26.42
C ASN A 348 19.14 -36.18 26.41
N GLU A 349 17.91 -35.70 26.36
CA GLU A 349 16.71 -36.56 26.19
C GLU A 349 16.78 -37.35 24.87
N VAL A 350 17.09 -36.67 23.76
CA VAL A 350 17.20 -37.31 22.42
C VAL A 350 18.29 -38.37 22.43
N CYS A 351 19.41 -38.13 23.09
CA CYS A 351 20.52 -39.09 23.19
C CYS A 351 20.19 -40.28 24.09
N LYS A 352 19.43 -40.09 25.17
CA LYS A 352 19.03 -41.15 26.11
C LYS A 352 17.87 -42.02 25.57
N ASP A 353 17.11 -41.55 24.59
CA ASP A 353 15.99 -42.29 24.03
C ASP A 353 16.50 -43.53 23.27
N LYS A 354 16.06 -44.71 23.70
CA LYS A 354 16.43 -45.99 23.08
C LYS A 354 16.12 -46.05 21.57
N ARG A 355 15.07 -45.34 21.12
CA ARG A 355 14.72 -45.24 19.69
C ARG A 355 15.77 -44.52 18.85
N ASN A 356 16.63 -43.76 19.50
CA ASN A 356 17.69 -43.01 18.82
C ASN A 356 19.09 -43.62 19.09
N ALA A 357 19.19 -44.72 19.81
CA ALA A 357 20.47 -45.33 20.24
C ALA A 357 21.40 -45.60 19.05
N ASN A 358 20.88 -46.16 17.94
CA ASN A 358 21.64 -46.50 16.74
C ASN A 358 21.64 -45.42 15.66
N LYS A 359 21.06 -44.23 15.92
CA LYS A 359 21.05 -43.14 14.95
C LYS A 359 22.39 -42.40 14.95
N LEU A 360 22.83 -41.97 13.77
CA LEU A 360 23.95 -41.06 13.60
C LEU A 360 23.65 -39.70 14.24
N TYR A 361 24.72 -38.95 14.55
CA TYR A 361 24.61 -37.60 15.10
C TYR A 361 23.63 -36.73 14.30
N LYS A 362 23.73 -36.71 12.97
CA LYS A 362 22.87 -35.93 12.08
C LYS A 362 21.39 -36.26 12.26
N ASP A 363 21.04 -37.53 12.42
CA ASP A 363 19.67 -37.97 12.60
C ASP A 363 19.13 -37.60 13.98
N ARG A 364 19.96 -37.72 15.02
CA ARG A 364 19.60 -37.22 16.37
C ARG A 364 19.42 -35.73 16.39
N PHE A 365 20.27 -34.97 15.70
CA PHE A 365 20.13 -33.52 15.57
C PHE A 365 18.83 -33.14 14.86
N ARG A 366 18.45 -33.87 13.81
CA ARG A 366 17.16 -33.69 13.15
C ARG A 366 15.98 -33.95 14.10
N VAL A 367 16.08 -34.98 14.98
CA VAL A 367 15.06 -35.21 16.04
C VAL A 367 15.00 -34.02 17.01
N LEU A 368 16.15 -33.45 17.40
CA LEU A 368 16.19 -32.25 18.23
C LEU A 368 15.46 -31.08 17.53
N LEU A 369 15.73 -30.85 16.26
CA LEU A 369 15.09 -29.77 15.49
C LEU A 369 13.56 -29.89 15.50
N THR A 370 12.99 -31.10 15.42
CA THR A 370 11.52 -31.31 15.49
C THR A 370 10.91 -30.91 16.83
N LYS A 371 11.69 -30.78 17.89
CA LYS A 371 11.21 -30.34 19.21
C LYS A 371 11.16 -28.81 19.34
N VAL A 372 11.85 -28.06 18.46
CA VAL A 372 12.00 -26.61 18.59
C VAL A 372 11.51 -25.82 17.36
N LEU A 373 11.37 -26.47 16.21
CA LEU A 373 10.92 -25.91 14.95
C LEU A 373 9.76 -26.72 14.36
N PRO A 374 8.85 -26.08 13.62
CA PRO A 374 7.91 -26.79 12.71
C PRO A 374 8.67 -27.67 11.73
N MET A 375 8.17 -28.88 11.49
CA MET A 375 8.83 -29.85 10.59
C MET A 375 9.07 -29.31 9.20
N SER A 376 8.13 -28.50 8.67
CA SER A 376 8.22 -27.86 7.35
C SER A 376 9.40 -26.90 7.21
N LEU A 377 9.85 -26.29 8.29
CA LEU A 377 10.98 -25.34 8.26
C LEU A 377 12.35 -26.00 8.34
N ILE A 378 12.42 -27.25 8.83
CA ILE A 378 13.71 -27.92 9.11
C ILE A 378 14.61 -28.01 7.89
N PRO A 379 14.13 -28.38 6.67
CA PRO A 379 14.99 -28.45 5.49
C PRO A 379 15.66 -27.12 5.16
N ALA A 380 14.88 -26.05 5.09
CA ALA A 380 15.39 -24.71 4.78
C ALA A 380 16.29 -24.19 5.91
N PHE A 381 15.87 -24.33 7.18
CA PHE A 381 16.68 -23.91 8.32
C PHE A 381 18.07 -24.57 8.33
N THR A 382 18.12 -25.90 8.10
CA THR A 382 19.37 -26.66 8.07
C THR A 382 20.26 -26.22 6.90
N LYS A 383 19.67 -25.99 5.71
CA LYS A 383 20.41 -25.53 4.53
C LYS A 383 20.98 -24.13 4.69
N MET A 384 20.22 -23.25 5.36
CA MET A 384 20.65 -21.86 5.64
C MET A 384 21.59 -21.75 6.84
N ASN A 385 21.62 -22.73 7.72
CA ASN A 385 22.50 -22.80 8.90
C ASN A 385 23.33 -24.09 8.90
N PRO A 386 24.21 -24.29 7.90
CA PRO A 386 24.91 -25.58 7.69
C PRO A 386 25.83 -25.94 8.84
N ASN A 387 26.29 -24.96 9.61
CA ASN A 387 27.20 -25.14 10.76
C ASN A 387 26.46 -25.21 12.11
N ALA A 388 25.10 -25.23 12.08
CA ALA A 388 24.33 -25.35 13.31
C ALA A 388 24.44 -26.79 13.87
N ASP A 389 24.73 -26.89 15.15
CA ASP A 389 24.76 -28.10 15.94
C ASP A 389 23.97 -27.90 17.25
N HIS A 390 23.92 -28.93 18.11
CA HIS A 390 23.18 -28.85 19.37
C HIS A 390 23.73 -27.78 20.34
N LYS A 391 24.99 -27.33 20.19
CA LYS A 391 25.62 -26.29 21.03
C LYS A 391 25.33 -24.87 20.49
N THR A 392 25.22 -24.75 19.19
CA THR A 392 25.03 -23.45 18.50
C THR A 392 23.58 -23.18 18.11
N LEU A 393 22.68 -24.19 18.26
CA LEU A 393 21.28 -24.09 17.85
C LEU A 393 20.52 -22.92 18.49
N ALA A 394 20.78 -22.65 19.79
CA ALA A 394 20.14 -21.51 20.47
C ALA A 394 20.45 -20.18 19.75
N LYS A 395 21.71 -19.94 19.42
CA LYS A 395 22.15 -18.75 18.67
C LYS A 395 21.53 -18.70 17.29
N ALA A 396 21.46 -19.83 16.57
CA ALA A 396 20.85 -19.90 15.25
C ALA A 396 19.33 -19.62 15.28
N LEU A 397 18.63 -20.04 16.33
CA LEU A 397 17.20 -19.75 16.52
C LEU A 397 16.94 -18.31 16.95
N LYS A 398 17.83 -17.69 17.71
CA LYS A 398 17.73 -16.29 18.16
C LYS A 398 18.17 -15.30 17.08
N ALA A 399 18.97 -15.72 16.10
CA ALA A 399 19.54 -14.86 15.07
C ALA A 399 19.60 -15.57 13.72
N TRP A 400 18.46 -16.01 13.21
CA TRP A 400 18.37 -16.57 11.86
C TRP A 400 18.50 -15.46 10.82
N LYS A 401 19.67 -15.34 10.21
CA LYS A 401 20.04 -14.28 9.28
C LYS A 401 19.62 -14.62 7.85
N MET A 402 19.07 -13.62 7.16
CA MET A 402 18.68 -13.66 5.75
C MET A 402 19.14 -12.37 5.08
N GLU A 403 20.12 -12.44 4.16
CA GLU A 403 20.40 -11.32 3.27
C GLU A 403 19.19 -11.10 2.36
N ILE A 404 18.78 -9.86 2.15
CA ILE A 404 17.66 -9.52 1.27
C ILE A 404 18.20 -9.19 -0.10
N ALA A 405 17.77 -9.97 -1.11
CA ALA A 405 18.16 -9.77 -2.51
C ALA A 405 17.32 -8.68 -3.21
N GLY A 406 16.06 -8.52 -2.77
CA GLY A 406 15.15 -7.58 -3.41
C GLY A 406 13.75 -7.62 -2.82
N PHE A 407 12.79 -7.19 -3.64
CA PHE A 407 11.38 -7.09 -3.26
C PHE A 407 10.46 -7.33 -4.48
N VAL A 408 9.21 -7.70 -4.24
CA VAL A 408 8.19 -7.82 -5.29
C VAL A 408 7.64 -6.43 -5.62
N GLY A 409 7.37 -6.18 -6.91
CA GLY A 409 6.95 -4.87 -7.41
C GLY A 409 5.49 -4.50 -7.17
N TYR A 410 5.03 -3.53 -7.97
CA TYR A 410 3.69 -2.95 -7.83
C TYR A 410 2.55 -3.94 -8.10
N GLU A 411 2.80 -5.00 -8.81
CA GLU A 411 1.83 -6.06 -9.12
C GLU A 411 1.29 -6.75 -7.85
N ARG A 412 2.00 -6.63 -6.73
CA ARG A 412 1.62 -7.25 -5.45
C ARG A 412 1.71 -6.34 -4.23
N CYS A 413 2.32 -5.18 -4.31
CA CYS A 413 2.37 -4.29 -3.15
C CYS A 413 0.98 -3.76 -2.80
N VAL A 414 0.74 -3.57 -1.50
CA VAL A 414 -0.56 -3.10 -1.02
C VAL A 414 -0.74 -1.60 -1.29
N ILE A 415 0.34 -0.83 -1.22
CA ILE A 415 0.33 0.63 -1.36
C ILE A 415 1.59 1.11 -2.09
N THR A 416 1.46 2.22 -2.80
CA THR A 416 2.58 2.99 -3.36
C THR A 416 3.04 4.03 -2.35
N ALA A 417 4.32 4.04 -1.99
CA ALA A 417 4.95 5.13 -1.26
C ALA A 417 5.52 6.16 -2.24
N GLY A 418 5.66 7.41 -1.81
CA GLY A 418 5.91 8.54 -2.68
C GLY A 418 4.61 9.08 -3.30
N GLY A 419 4.70 10.08 -4.16
CA GLY A 419 3.53 10.69 -4.79
C GLY A 419 3.67 12.19 -4.97
N VAL A 420 2.54 12.86 -5.24
CA VAL A 420 2.47 14.33 -5.39
C VAL A 420 2.96 15.00 -4.11
N SER A 421 3.89 15.94 -4.27
CA SER A 421 4.56 16.61 -3.14
C SER A 421 3.57 17.36 -2.25
N LEU A 422 3.53 17.00 -0.98
CA LEU A 422 2.66 17.64 0.02
C LEU A 422 3.01 19.11 0.26
N GLU A 423 4.23 19.53 -0.06
CA GLU A 423 4.69 20.89 0.10
C GLU A 423 3.99 21.87 -0.86
N GLU A 424 3.50 21.34 -2.00
CA GLU A 424 2.81 22.08 -3.04
C GLU A 424 1.28 22.10 -2.85
N LEU A 425 0.80 21.49 -1.78
CA LEU A 425 -0.62 21.40 -1.45
C LEU A 425 -0.93 22.10 -0.12
N THR A 426 -2.16 22.57 0.00
CA THR A 426 -2.69 23.16 1.23
C THR A 426 -3.30 22.06 2.10
N ALA A 427 -2.72 21.73 3.24
CA ALA A 427 -3.18 20.64 4.10
C ALA A 427 -4.63 20.74 4.57
N LYS A 428 -5.18 21.97 4.65
CA LYS A 428 -6.56 22.24 5.12
C LYS A 428 -7.62 22.07 4.03
N THR A 429 -7.22 22.05 2.76
CA THR A 429 -8.15 21.98 1.61
C THR A 429 -7.77 20.92 0.60
N LEU A 430 -6.50 20.47 0.60
CA LEU A 430 -5.87 19.60 -0.41
C LEU A 430 -5.77 20.26 -1.80
N GLU A 431 -6.02 21.56 -1.89
CA GLU A 431 -5.88 22.36 -3.09
C GLU A 431 -4.40 22.59 -3.43
N SER A 432 -4.09 22.58 -4.71
CA SER A 432 -2.80 22.99 -5.23
C SER A 432 -2.52 24.46 -4.87
N LYS A 433 -1.30 24.72 -4.40
CA LYS A 433 -0.83 26.10 -4.19
C LYS A 433 -0.46 26.82 -5.49
N MET A 434 -0.30 26.04 -6.57
CA MET A 434 0.15 26.54 -7.88
C MET A 434 -1.01 26.76 -8.84
N ILE A 435 -2.02 25.86 -8.79
CA ILE A 435 -3.13 25.87 -9.72
C ILE A 435 -4.45 25.94 -8.93
N PRO A 436 -5.08 27.11 -8.86
CA PRO A 436 -6.37 27.27 -8.19
C PRO A 436 -7.43 26.33 -8.80
N GLY A 437 -8.21 25.69 -7.94
CA GLY A 437 -9.26 24.75 -8.37
C GLY A 437 -8.78 23.32 -8.66
N LEU A 438 -7.48 23.04 -8.55
CA LEU A 438 -6.93 21.70 -8.67
C LEU A 438 -6.70 21.08 -7.27
N TYR A 439 -7.20 19.86 -7.07
CA TYR A 439 -7.08 19.13 -5.81
C TYR A 439 -6.51 17.72 -6.04
N PHE A 440 -5.85 17.17 -5.02
CA PHE A 440 -5.35 15.78 -5.03
C PHE A 440 -5.78 15.07 -3.76
N ALA A 441 -6.24 13.82 -3.85
CA ALA A 441 -6.62 13.04 -2.68
C ALA A 441 -6.36 11.54 -2.84
N GLY A 442 -6.16 10.84 -1.72
CA GLY A 442 -5.87 9.42 -1.68
C GLY A 442 -4.42 9.09 -1.99
N GLU A 443 -4.17 7.88 -2.50
CA GLU A 443 -2.83 7.30 -2.70
C GLU A 443 -1.99 8.03 -3.78
N VAL A 444 -2.56 8.96 -4.54
CA VAL A 444 -1.77 9.82 -5.43
C VAL A 444 -0.89 10.83 -4.66
N LEU A 445 -1.22 11.11 -3.41
CA LEU A 445 -0.43 11.94 -2.51
C LEU A 445 0.82 11.21 -2.02
N ASP A 446 1.89 11.95 -1.68
CA ASP A 446 3.05 11.41 -0.95
C ASP A 446 2.66 11.09 0.51
N LEU A 447 1.65 10.21 0.65
CA LEU A 447 1.15 9.69 1.93
C LEU A 447 0.87 8.19 1.78
N ASP A 448 1.61 7.39 2.54
CA ASP A 448 1.38 5.97 2.73
C ASP A 448 1.30 5.62 4.21
N ALA A 449 0.74 4.49 4.54
CA ALA A 449 0.58 4.08 5.92
C ALA A 449 0.86 2.59 6.12
N ASP A 450 1.06 2.20 7.35
CA ASP A 450 1.16 0.79 7.75
C ASP A 450 -0.10 0.00 7.39
N THR A 451 0.01 -1.33 7.40
CA THR A 451 -1.16 -2.21 7.30
C THR A 451 -2.04 -2.08 8.54
N GLY A 452 -3.37 -2.23 8.38
CA GLY A 452 -4.29 -2.21 9.52
C GLY A 452 -5.47 -1.23 9.39
N GLY A 453 -5.83 -0.81 8.18
CA GLY A 453 -6.96 0.11 7.92
C GLY A 453 -6.55 1.58 7.74
N TYR A 454 -5.29 1.90 7.97
CA TYR A 454 -4.79 3.29 7.93
C TYR A 454 -4.80 3.88 6.51
N ASN A 455 -4.45 3.10 5.48
CA ASN A 455 -4.39 3.57 4.09
C ASN A 455 -5.78 3.93 3.53
N LEU A 456 -6.79 3.09 3.80
CA LEU A 456 -8.16 3.40 3.37
C LEU A 456 -8.73 4.60 4.13
N GLN A 457 -8.51 4.70 5.45
CA GLN A 457 -8.91 5.89 6.21
C GLN A 457 -8.24 7.15 5.67
N THR A 458 -6.95 7.10 5.33
CA THR A 458 -6.24 8.22 4.70
C THR A 458 -6.90 8.63 3.39
N ALA A 459 -7.27 7.66 2.56
CA ALA A 459 -7.96 7.91 1.30
C ALA A 459 -9.37 8.51 1.52
N PHE A 460 -10.14 7.98 2.46
CA PHE A 460 -11.46 8.50 2.81
C PHE A 460 -11.40 9.93 3.34
N SER A 461 -10.53 10.17 4.32
CA SER A 461 -10.41 11.49 4.97
C SER A 461 -9.93 12.56 3.99
N THR A 462 -8.93 12.25 3.15
CA THR A 462 -8.42 13.19 2.16
C THR A 462 -9.44 13.42 1.03
N GLY A 463 -10.11 12.38 0.56
CA GLY A 463 -11.18 12.51 -0.43
C GLY A 463 -12.30 13.41 0.05
N TYR A 464 -12.83 13.13 1.24
CA TYR A 464 -13.92 13.90 1.83
C TYR A 464 -13.57 15.39 2.00
N LEU A 465 -12.36 15.68 2.53
CA LEU A 465 -11.89 17.06 2.69
C LEU A 465 -11.73 17.77 1.33
N ALA A 466 -11.18 17.10 0.32
CA ALA A 466 -11.03 17.67 -1.03
C ALA A 466 -12.40 18.01 -1.64
N GLY A 467 -13.37 17.11 -1.50
CA GLY A 467 -14.74 17.31 -1.96
C GLY A 467 -15.41 18.52 -1.31
N ILE A 468 -15.41 18.57 0.02
CA ILE A 468 -15.97 19.71 0.77
C ILE A 468 -15.28 21.02 0.37
N SER A 469 -13.97 21.00 0.16
CA SER A 469 -13.20 22.19 -0.16
C SER A 469 -13.47 22.70 -1.58
N ALA A 470 -13.64 21.79 -2.53
CA ALA A 470 -13.95 22.14 -3.91
C ALA A 470 -15.36 22.69 -4.10
N ALA A 471 -16.31 22.33 -3.21
CA ALA A 471 -17.70 22.77 -3.25
C ALA A 471 -18.00 24.08 -2.49
N LYS A 472 -16.99 24.66 -1.84
CA LYS A 472 -17.06 25.98 -1.20
C LYS A 472 -16.68 27.09 -2.17
#